data_d87c01a28b5ab01a016f7612588e9bc4
#
_entry.id   d87c01a28b5ab01a016f7612588e9bc4
#
_cell.length_a   1.000
_cell.length_b   1.000
_cell.length_c   1.000
_cell.angle_alpha   90.00
_cell.angle_beta   90.00
_cell.angle_gamma   90.00
#
_symmetry.space_group_name_H-M   'P 1'
#
loop_
_entity.id
_entity.type
_entity.pdbx_description
1 polymer ?
#
loop_
_entity_poly.entity_id
_entity_poly.type
_entity_poly.pdbx_seq_one_letter_code
_entity_poly.pdbx_strand_id
1 'polypeptide(L)'
;MFAKKNYEIYTKNMEKREEFARRLLEIRILSDNICDGWNRKNIEVYQKIIFLIDEYGVCSPSLLISKIGIKKSNLALACKTLLEQGKITKINSQEDKRQIFYKLTEKGRDEINKIVGNIEHMFRQSEIGKNEYQNMARVCDILNKKI
;
A
#
# COMPACT_ATOMS: atom_id res chain seq x y z
N MET A 1 -38.93 -13.51 -19.87
CA MET A 1 -38.33 -14.32 -18.79
C MET A 1 -36.83 -14.13 -18.63
N PHE A 2 -36.04 -14.20 -19.69
CA PHE A 2 -34.59 -13.96 -19.64
C PHE A 2 -34.22 -12.54 -19.23
N ALA A 3 -34.86 -11.52 -19.74
CA ALA A 3 -34.55 -10.11 -19.44
C ALA A 3 -34.77 -9.76 -17.96
N LYS A 4 -35.82 -10.28 -17.33
CA LYS A 4 -36.16 -10.03 -15.92
C LYS A 4 -35.15 -10.68 -15.00
N LYS A 5 -34.73 -11.92 -15.29
CA LYS A 5 -33.70 -12.64 -14.51
C LYS A 5 -32.32 -11.97 -14.61
N ASN A 6 -31.96 -11.49 -15.79
CA ASN A 6 -30.71 -10.75 -16.01
C ASN A 6 -30.75 -9.41 -15.30
N TYR A 7 -31.86 -8.72 -15.26
CA TYR A 7 -32.02 -7.46 -14.54
C TYR A 7 -31.89 -7.66 -13.02
N GLU A 8 -32.51 -8.68 -12.46
CA GLU A 8 -32.41 -9.03 -11.04
C GLU A 8 -30.96 -9.40 -10.63
N ILE A 9 -30.26 -10.16 -11.48
CA ILE A 9 -28.84 -10.49 -11.26
C ILE A 9 -27.98 -9.22 -11.33
N TYR A 10 -28.26 -8.34 -12.29
CA TYR A 10 -27.53 -7.09 -12.46
C TYR A 10 -27.71 -6.16 -11.25
N THR A 11 -28.93 -5.94 -10.79
CA THR A 11 -29.24 -5.13 -9.61
C THR A 11 -28.62 -5.70 -8.34
N LYS A 12 -28.72 -7.01 -8.12
CA LYS A 12 -28.10 -7.68 -6.98
C LYS A 12 -26.59 -7.56 -6.97
N ASN A 13 -25.95 -7.62 -8.14
CA ASN A 13 -24.49 -7.42 -8.25
C ASN A 13 -24.11 -5.96 -8.06
N MET A 14 -24.94 -5.02 -8.48
CA MET A 14 -24.74 -3.59 -8.25
C MET A 14 -24.81 -3.25 -6.77
N GLU A 15 -25.81 -3.76 -6.05
CA GLU A 15 -25.93 -3.60 -4.59
C GLU A 15 -24.71 -4.13 -3.84
N LYS A 16 -24.18 -5.28 -4.26
CA LYS A 16 -22.95 -5.84 -3.67
C LYS A 16 -21.72 -4.98 -3.95
N ARG A 17 -21.60 -4.39 -5.13
CA ARG A 17 -20.51 -3.47 -5.45
C ARG A 17 -20.61 -2.16 -4.67
N GLU A 18 -21.80 -1.64 -4.47
CA GLU A 18 -22.02 -0.47 -3.61
C GLU A 18 -21.67 -0.77 -2.17
N GLU A 19 -22.08 -1.91 -1.63
CA GLU A 19 -21.72 -2.35 -0.29
C GLU A 19 -20.20 -2.49 -0.13
N PHE A 20 -19.53 -3.08 -1.11
CA PHE A 20 -18.07 -3.15 -1.13
C PHE A 20 -17.43 -1.76 -1.10
N ALA A 21 -17.92 -0.82 -1.89
CA ALA A 21 -17.43 0.56 -1.91
C ALA A 21 -17.59 1.24 -0.53
N ARG A 22 -18.72 1.03 0.13
CA ARG A 22 -18.96 1.54 1.50
C ARG A 22 -17.99 0.94 2.51
N ARG A 23 -17.75 -0.38 2.45
CA ARG A 23 -16.76 -1.04 3.32
C ARG A 23 -15.34 -0.55 3.06
N LEU A 24 -14.99 -0.28 1.81
CA LEU A 24 -13.69 0.28 1.48
C LEU A 24 -13.48 1.68 2.07
N LEU A 25 -14.51 2.53 2.03
CA LEU A 25 -14.48 3.83 2.68
C LEU A 25 -14.34 3.70 4.20
N GLU A 26 -15.06 2.77 4.80
CA GLU A 26 -14.98 2.48 6.23
C GLU A 26 -13.58 2.00 6.63
N ILE A 27 -13.00 1.08 5.86
CA ILE A 27 -11.63 0.59 6.08
C ILE A 27 -10.63 1.76 6.02
N ARG A 28 -10.79 2.67 5.07
CA ARG A 28 -9.92 3.85 4.98
C ARG A 28 -10.00 4.72 6.24
N ILE A 29 -11.21 5.01 6.73
CA ILE A 29 -11.42 5.78 7.96
C ILE A 29 -10.79 5.07 9.16
N LEU A 30 -11.02 3.77 9.29
CA LEU A 30 -10.48 2.96 10.37
C LEU A 30 -8.95 2.85 10.30
N SER A 31 -8.40 2.71 9.09
CA SER A 31 -6.94 2.68 8.88
C SER A 31 -6.28 3.98 9.30
N ASP A 32 -6.88 5.12 8.95
CA ASP A 32 -6.36 6.42 9.35
C ASP A 32 -6.33 6.56 10.88
N ASN A 33 -7.37 6.10 11.57
CA ASN A 33 -7.42 6.10 13.03
C ASN A 33 -6.37 5.17 13.67
N ILE A 34 -6.15 4.01 13.10
CA ILE A 34 -5.13 3.05 13.57
C ILE A 34 -3.73 3.62 13.36
N CYS A 35 -3.50 4.27 12.24
CA CYS A 35 -2.21 4.86 11.90
C CYS A 35 -1.95 6.21 12.61
N ASP A 36 -2.99 6.93 13.04
CA ASP A 36 -2.87 8.24 13.72
C ASP A 36 -2.12 8.17 15.07
N GLY A 37 -2.07 7.00 15.70
CA GLY A 37 -1.27 6.77 16.90
C GLY A 37 0.25 6.88 16.67
N TRP A 38 0.71 7.03 15.42
CA TRP A 38 2.10 6.95 15.03
C TRP A 38 2.72 8.26 14.54
N ASN A 39 2.39 9.36 15.16
CA ASN A 39 3.02 10.67 14.94
C ASN A 39 2.68 11.36 13.60
N ARG A 40 1.90 12.41 13.72
CA ARG A 40 1.11 13.12 12.71
C ARG A 40 1.84 13.93 11.63
N LYS A 41 3.17 13.90 11.50
CA LYS A 41 3.85 14.79 10.55
C LYS A 41 4.58 14.02 9.44
N ASN A 42 3.95 13.92 8.27
CA ASN A 42 4.56 13.48 6.99
C ASN A 42 5.12 12.04 6.96
N ILE A 43 4.83 11.23 7.96
CA ILE A 43 5.27 9.84 8.03
C ILE A 43 4.61 8.99 6.93
N GLU A 44 3.40 9.33 6.57
CA GLU A 44 2.59 8.53 5.64
C GLU A 44 3.27 8.28 4.29
N VAL A 45 3.84 9.30 3.66
CA VAL A 45 4.54 9.15 2.38
C VAL A 45 5.81 8.34 2.52
N TYR A 46 6.61 8.60 3.54
CA TYR A 46 7.84 7.85 3.82
C TYR A 46 7.57 6.38 4.10
N GLN A 47 6.54 6.09 4.91
CA GLN A 47 6.11 4.72 5.21
C GLN A 47 5.63 3.99 3.96
N LYS A 48 4.84 4.65 3.11
CA LYS A 48 4.38 4.08 1.84
C LYS A 48 5.55 3.74 0.92
N ILE A 49 6.55 4.61 0.82
CA ILE A 49 7.74 4.37 0.01
C ILE A 49 8.51 3.15 0.54
N ILE A 50 8.83 3.13 1.82
CA ILE A 50 9.56 2.03 2.46
C ILE A 50 8.79 0.71 2.31
N PHE A 51 7.49 0.72 2.54
CA PHE A 51 6.64 -0.46 2.40
C PHE A 51 6.65 -1.00 0.97
N LEU A 52 6.49 -0.14 -0.03
CA LEU A 52 6.48 -0.56 -1.43
C LEU A 52 7.84 -1.12 -1.86
N ILE A 53 8.93 -0.52 -1.42
CA ILE A 53 10.26 -1.04 -1.71
C ILE A 53 10.46 -2.42 -1.07
N ASP A 54 9.98 -2.61 0.15
CA ASP A 54 10.04 -3.92 0.83
C ASP A 54 9.23 -4.98 0.06
N GLU A 55 8.01 -4.64 -0.36
CA GLU A 55 7.13 -5.55 -1.10
C GLU A 55 7.68 -5.95 -2.48
N TYR A 56 8.27 -5.00 -3.21
CA TYR A 56 8.77 -5.24 -4.57
C TYR A 56 10.27 -5.57 -4.63
N GLY A 57 11.00 -5.42 -3.53
CA GLY A 57 12.44 -5.64 -3.44
C GLY A 57 13.25 -4.44 -3.96
N VAL A 58 12.93 -3.95 -5.15
CA VAL A 58 13.44 -2.70 -5.73
C VAL A 58 12.31 -1.96 -6.41
N CYS A 59 12.35 -0.63 -6.38
CA CYS A 59 11.34 0.21 -7.01
C CYS A 59 11.97 1.31 -7.84
N SER A 60 11.45 1.52 -9.04
CA SER A 60 11.72 2.73 -9.82
C SER A 60 10.91 3.92 -9.27
N PRO A 61 11.37 5.16 -9.49
CA PRO A 61 10.56 6.33 -9.19
C PRO A 61 9.18 6.32 -9.85
N SER A 62 9.09 5.85 -11.09
CA SER A 62 7.81 5.73 -11.81
C SER A 62 6.83 4.79 -11.12
N LEU A 63 7.30 3.65 -10.62
CA LEU A 63 6.46 2.72 -9.88
C LEU A 63 5.93 3.34 -8.59
N LEU A 64 6.79 4.01 -7.83
CA LEU A 64 6.40 4.68 -6.59
C LEU A 64 5.39 5.79 -6.84
N ILE A 65 5.59 6.62 -7.87
CA ILE A 65 4.63 7.67 -8.26
C ILE A 65 3.27 7.06 -8.59
N SER A 66 3.25 6.02 -9.42
CA SER A 66 2.04 5.33 -9.84
C SER A 66 1.27 4.73 -8.66
N LYS A 67 1.97 4.05 -7.75
CA LYS A 67 1.35 3.36 -6.61
C LYS A 67 0.89 4.30 -5.50
N ILE A 68 1.65 5.35 -5.23
CA ILE A 68 1.34 6.30 -4.15
C ILE A 68 0.39 7.41 -4.63
N GLY A 69 0.46 7.78 -5.91
CA GLY A 69 -0.35 8.86 -6.47
C GLY A 69 0.13 10.24 -6.08
N ILE A 70 1.44 10.45 -5.98
CA ILE A 70 2.06 11.74 -5.64
C ILE A 70 2.78 12.35 -6.85
N LYS A 71 3.07 13.64 -6.77
CA LYS A 71 3.84 14.37 -7.79
C LYS A 71 5.29 13.92 -7.78
N LYS A 72 5.92 13.94 -8.97
CA LYS A 72 7.34 13.60 -9.14
C LYS A 72 8.26 14.41 -8.21
N SER A 73 8.01 15.70 -8.05
CA SER A 73 8.79 16.58 -7.17
C SER A 73 8.68 16.18 -5.69
N ASN A 74 7.49 15.78 -5.25
CA ASN A 74 7.26 15.34 -3.88
C ASN A 74 7.95 13.99 -3.60
N LEU A 75 7.92 13.07 -4.57
CA LEU A 75 8.65 11.82 -4.47
C LEU A 75 10.16 12.05 -4.38
N ALA A 76 10.70 12.89 -5.25
CA ALA A 76 12.14 13.22 -5.26
C ALA A 76 12.61 13.77 -3.91
N LEU A 77 11.82 14.66 -3.31
CA LEU A 77 12.12 15.22 -1.99
C LEU A 77 12.06 14.16 -0.89
N ALA A 78 11.04 13.32 -0.90
CA ALA A 78 10.89 12.25 0.08
C ALA A 78 12.02 11.21 -0.04
N CYS A 79 12.38 10.80 -1.25
CA CYS A 79 13.48 9.87 -1.47
C CYS A 79 14.84 10.47 -1.06
N LYS A 80 15.06 11.76 -1.32
CA LYS A 80 16.26 12.47 -0.84
C LYS A 80 16.38 12.38 0.69
N THR A 81 15.29 12.65 1.40
CA THR A 81 15.27 12.55 2.87
C THR A 81 15.56 11.11 3.33
N LEU A 82 14.96 10.10 2.71
CA LEU A 82 15.19 8.70 3.04
C LEU A 82 16.63 8.25 2.75
N LEU A 83 17.23 8.76 1.67
CA LEU A 83 18.66 8.53 1.36
C LEU A 83 19.57 9.17 2.44
N GLU A 84 19.30 10.40 2.82
CA GLU A 84 20.05 11.11 3.88
C GLU A 84 19.94 10.41 5.22
N GLN A 85 18.77 9.84 5.54
CA GLN A 85 18.54 9.05 6.75
C GLN A 85 19.15 7.65 6.69
N GLY A 86 19.69 7.23 5.55
CA GLY A 86 20.28 5.91 5.38
C GLY A 86 19.24 4.76 5.36
N LYS A 87 17.99 5.04 5.03
CA LYS A 87 16.92 4.04 5.00
C LYS A 87 16.75 3.36 3.65
N ILE A 88 17.15 4.03 2.58
CA ILE A 88 17.17 3.51 1.22
C ILE A 88 18.52 3.76 0.56
N THR A 89 18.82 2.98 -0.47
CA THR A 89 19.96 3.21 -1.35
C THR A 89 19.48 3.34 -2.79
N LYS A 90 20.28 4.03 -3.58
CA LYS A 90 20.06 4.20 -5.00
C LYS A 90 20.90 3.19 -5.78
N ILE A 91 20.27 2.48 -6.69
CA ILE A 91 20.91 1.51 -7.58
C ILE A 91 20.70 1.97 -9.01
N ASN A 92 21.74 1.97 -9.82
CA ASN A 92 21.62 2.19 -11.25
C ASN A 92 21.45 0.85 -11.98
N SER A 93 20.62 0.84 -13.02
CA SER A 93 20.52 -0.33 -13.89
C SER A 93 21.87 -0.59 -14.59
N GLN A 94 22.26 -1.86 -14.69
CA GLN A 94 23.44 -2.26 -15.47
C GLN A 94 23.25 -2.08 -16.98
N GLU A 95 22.00 -2.20 -17.44
CA GLU A 95 21.64 -2.08 -18.85
C GLU A 95 21.50 -0.62 -19.29
N ASP A 96 20.93 0.24 -18.45
CA ASP A 96 20.80 1.67 -18.67
C ASP A 96 21.16 2.45 -17.41
N LYS A 97 22.34 3.09 -17.41
CA LYS A 97 22.84 3.91 -16.29
C LYS A 97 21.95 5.11 -15.96
N ARG A 98 20.99 5.46 -16.83
CA ARG A 98 20.01 6.51 -16.60
C ARG A 98 18.83 6.05 -15.73
N GLN A 99 18.60 4.75 -15.67
CA GLN A 99 17.52 4.17 -14.84
C GLN A 99 18.02 4.02 -13.40
N ILE A 100 17.23 4.60 -12.50
CA ILE A 100 17.46 4.58 -11.07
C ILE A 100 16.44 3.68 -10.42
N PHE A 101 16.88 2.87 -9.47
CA PHE A 101 16.05 2.08 -8.60
C PHE A 101 16.39 2.36 -7.14
N TYR A 102 15.42 2.23 -6.28
CA TYR A 102 15.61 2.32 -4.83
C TYR A 102 15.49 0.94 -4.19
N LYS A 103 16.33 0.69 -3.22
CA LYS A 103 16.36 -0.52 -2.41
C LYS A 103 16.43 -0.14 -0.93
N LEU A 104 15.82 -0.96 -0.05
CA LEU A 104 15.96 -0.75 1.39
C LEU A 104 17.38 -1.08 1.85
N THR A 105 17.85 -0.30 2.82
CA THR A 105 18.97 -0.66 3.68
C THR A 105 18.48 -1.55 4.81
N GLU A 106 19.39 -2.10 5.60
CA GLU A 106 19.07 -2.79 6.84
C GLU A 106 18.24 -1.90 7.78
N LYS A 107 18.62 -0.63 7.91
CA LYS A 107 17.90 0.37 8.72
C LYS A 107 16.46 0.59 8.22
N GLY A 108 16.27 0.69 6.91
CA GLY A 108 14.93 0.80 6.31
C GLY A 108 14.08 -0.44 6.54
N ARG A 109 14.68 -1.62 6.45
CA ARG A 109 14.01 -2.90 6.72
C ARG A 109 13.61 -3.03 8.19
N ASP A 110 14.47 -2.64 9.11
CA ASP A 110 14.16 -2.64 10.55
C ASP A 110 12.96 -1.72 10.84
N GLU A 111 12.90 -0.57 10.19
CA GLU A 111 11.77 0.35 10.35
C GLU A 111 10.45 -0.24 9.86
N ILE A 112 10.41 -0.84 8.68
CA ILE A 112 9.16 -1.45 8.18
C ILE A 112 8.77 -2.66 9.01
N ASN A 113 9.71 -3.47 9.46
CA ASN A 113 9.44 -4.59 10.33
C ASN A 113 8.84 -4.15 11.67
N LYS A 114 9.32 -3.03 12.21
CA LYS A 114 8.77 -2.44 13.43
C LYS A 114 7.33 -1.93 13.22
N ILE A 115 7.08 -1.27 12.10
CA ILE A 115 5.73 -0.79 11.75
C ILE A 115 4.76 -1.96 11.60
N VAL A 116 5.14 -2.97 10.81
CA VAL A 116 4.32 -4.17 10.59
C VAL A 116 4.09 -4.91 11.90
N GLY A 117 5.13 -5.05 12.72
CA GLY A 117 5.03 -5.71 14.03
C GLY A 117 4.10 -4.99 14.99
N ASN A 118 4.08 -3.67 14.99
CA ASN A 118 3.16 -2.89 15.82
C ASN A 118 1.70 -3.09 15.39
N ILE A 119 1.43 -3.10 14.08
CA ILE A 119 0.09 -3.37 13.56
C ILE A 119 -0.32 -4.82 13.88
N GLU A 120 0.56 -5.78 13.62
CA GLU A 120 0.30 -7.19 13.91
C GLU A 120 -0.04 -7.41 15.39
N HIS A 121 0.70 -6.77 16.28
CA HIS A 121 0.44 -6.85 17.71
C HIS A 121 -0.97 -6.37 18.10
N MET A 122 -1.49 -5.34 17.45
CA MET A 122 -2.86 -4.85 17.70
C MET A 122 -3.92 -5.90 17.38
N PHE A 123 -3.64 -6.80 16.46
CA PHE A 123 -4.59 -7.81 16.00
C PHE A 123 -4.37 -9.20 16.59
N ARG A 124 -3.34 -9.43 17.42
CA ARG A 124 -3.02 -10.74 17.99
C ARG A 124 -4.15 -11.40 18.75
N GLN A 125 -4.95 -10.61 19.47
CA GLN A 125 -6.07 -11.09 20.27
C GLN A 125 -7.42 -10.88 19.58
N SER A 126 -7.41 -10.48 18.32
CA SER A 126 -8.61 -10.31 17.51
C SER A 126 -9.01 -11.63 16.84
N GLU A 127 -10.23 -11.65 16.31
CA GLU A 127 -10.74 -12.78 15.51
C GLU A 127 -10.20 -12.77 14.06
N ILE A 128 -9.25 -11.91 13.75
CA ILE A 128 -8.62 -11.86 12.42
C ILE A 128 -7.71 -13.07 12.26
N GLY A 129 -8.08 -13.95 11.37
CA GLY A 129 -7.39 -15.19 11.09
C GLY A 129 -7.13 -15.39 9.60
N LYS A 130 -6.94 -16.66 9.22
CA LYS A 130 -6.60 -17.06 7.84
C LYS A 130 -7.63 -16.61 6.81
N ASN A 131 -8.92 -16.69 7.12
CA ASN A 131 -9.99 -16.33 6.18
C ASN A 131 -9.97 -14.83 5.88
N GLU A 132 -9.85 -14.00 6.89
CA GLU A 132 -9.78 -12.54 6.76
C GLU A 132 -8.52 -12.14 6.00
N TYR A 133 -7.39 -12.75 6.30
CA TYR A 133 -6.14 -12.53 5.57
C TYR A 133 -6.29 -12.89 4.08
N GLN A 134 -6.81 -14.06 3.75
CA GLN A 134 -6.98 -14.50 2.37
C GLN A 134 -7.96 -13.59 1.59
N ASN A 135 -9.05 -13.17 2.23
CA ASN A 135 -10.01 -12.25 1.64
C ASN A 135 -9.37 -10.87 1.36
N MET A 136 -8.61 -10.35 2.32
CA MET A 136 -7.91 -9.07 2.17
C MET A 136 -6.85 -9.14 1.06
N ALA A 137 -6.05 -10.20 1.03
CA ALA A 137 -5.05 -10.43 -0.01
C ALA A 137 -5.70 -10.46 -1.40
N ARG A 138 -6.81 -11.15 -1.55
CA ARG A 138 -7.57 -11.20 -2.81
C ARG A 138 -8.08 -9.82 -3.22
N VAL A 139 -8.60 -9.03 -2.28
CA VAL A 139 -9.04 -7.65 -2.55
C VAL A 139 -7.86 -6.80 -3.02
N CYS A 140 -6.72 -6.86 -2.34
CA CYS A 140 -5.52 -6.15 -2.74
C CYS A 140 -5.06 -6.53 -4.15
N ASP A 141 -5.08 -7.80 -4.51
CA ASP A 141 -4.71 -8.28 -5.84
C ASP A 141 -5.65 -7.72 -6.93
N ILE A 142 -6.96 -7.69 -6.65
CA ILE A 142 -7.94 -7.12 -7.57
C ILE A 142 -7.70 -5.62 -7.75
N LEU A 143 -7.46 -4.88 -6.67
CA LEU A 143 -7.22 -3.44 -6.71
C LEU A 143 -5.91 -3.11 -7.42
N ASN A 144 -4.86 -3.89 -7.21
CA ASN A 144 -3.58 -3.70 -7.88
C ASN A 144 -3.66 -3.82 -9.40
N LYS A 145 -4.60 -4.60 -9.93
CA LYS A 145 -4.86 -4.70 -11.38
C LYS A 145 -5.56 -3.48 -11.96
N LYS A 146 -6.14 -2.61 -11.12
CA LYS A 146 -6.86 -1.40 -11.54
C LYS A 146 -5.99 -0.15 -11.57
N ILE A 147 -4.84 -0.23 -10.96
CA ILE A 147 -3.84 0.86 -10.92
C ILE A 147 -2.75 0.60 -12.02
#